data_88dd7983b4679a4aa35caaa2b12b228a
#
_entry.id   88dd7983b4679a4aa35caaa2b12b228a
#
_cell.length_a   1.000
_cell.length_b   1.000
_cell.length_c   1.000
_cell.angle_alpha   90.00
_cell.angle_beta   90.00
_cell.angle_gamma   90.00
#
_symmetry.space_group_name_H-M   'P 1'
#
loop_
_entity.id
_entity.type
_entity.pdbx_description
1 polymer ?
#
loop_
_entity_poly.entity_id
_entity_poly.type
_entity_poly.pdbx_seq_one_letter_code
_entity_poly.pdbx_strand_id
1 'polypeptide(L)'
;ILKPEFNKDEILQMVNALESQSTHPVATAIHNYVGKIDSNIKLENVVEISGHGLKAIVNDKELLVGNFKLMDKFNIAYDIDPASIVYTLIAVAYDKKFVGYLTIADSIKEDAQITIDKLKALGVKTTMLSGDKSTVVKFVADKLGITNAYGDLLPEDKVNKVKELIAKNKTVCFVGDGVNDAPVV
;
A
#
# COMPACT_ATOMS: atom_id res chain seq x y z
N ILE A 1 -8.81 2.44 -8.94
CA ILE A 1 -9.46 2.15 -10.25
C ILE A 1 -10.92 1.84 -9.96
N LEU A 2 -11.83 2.70 -10.40
CA LEU A 2 -13.27 2.51 -10.25
C LEU A 2 -13.90 2.25 -11.62
N LYS A 3 -14.98 1.47 -11.62
CA LYS A 3 -15.74 1.17 -12.85
C LYS A 3 -16.43 2.42 -13.39
N PRO A 4 -16.48 2.63 -14.71
CA PRO A 4 -16.92 3.89 -15.33
C PRO A 4 -18.42 4.19 -15.14
N GLU A 5 -19.23 3.19 -14.80
CA GLU A 5 -20.65 3.38 -14.52
C GLU A 5 -20.93 4.07 -13.18
N PHE A 6 -19.91 4.24 -12.33
CA PHE A 6 -20.04 4.93 -11.04
C PHE A 6 -19.38 6.30 -11.07
N ASN A 7 -20.02 7.27 -10.41
CA ASN A 7 -19.41 8.57 -10.22
C ASN A 7 -18.23 8.47 -9.23
N LYS A 8 -17.03 8.72 -9.74
CA LYS A 8 -15.79 8.56 -8.98
C LYS A 8 -15.77 9.42 -7.73
N ASP A 9 -16.17 10.69 -7.84
CA ASP A 9 -16.08 11.63 -6.73
C ASP A 9 -17.10 11.29 -5.63
N GLU A 10 -18.30 10.88 -6.03
CA GLU A 10 -19.33 10.43 -5.07
C GLU A 10 -18.87 9.18 -4.32
N ILE A 11 -18.36 8.18 -5.00
CA ILE A 11 -17.83 6.96 -4.37
C ILE A 11 -16.68 7.28 -3.43
N LEU A 12 -15.72 8.10 -3.85
CA LEU A 12 -14.59 8.48 -3.00
C LEU A 12 -15.03 9.23 -1.75
N GLN A 13 -16.02 10.09 -1.85
CA GLN A 13 -16.59 10.78 -0.69
C GLN A 13 -17.28 9.81 0.27
N MET A 14 -18.07 8.85 -0.23
CA MET A 14 -18.70 7.82 0.60
C MET A 14 -17.65 6.95 1.31
N VAL A 15 -16.61 6.53 0.58
CA VAL A 15 -15.50 5.74 1.13
C VAL A 15 -14.76 6.53 2.21
N ASN A 16 -14.45 7.81 1.95
CA ASN A 16 -13.79 8.68 2.93
C ASN A 16 -14.64 8.89 4.18
N ALA A 17 -15.95 9.09 4.03
CA ALA A 17 -16.87 9.23 5.14
C ALA A 17 -16.91 7.95 6.00
N LEU A 18 -16.95 6.77 5.37
CA LEU A 18 -16.98 5.49 6.08
C LEU A 18 -15.64 5.20 6.77
N GLU A 19 -14.52 5.36 6.08
CA GLU A 19 -13.18 5.14 6.63
C GLU A 19 -12.85 6.12 7.78
N SER A 20 -13.44 7.31 7.81
CA SER A 20 -13.27 8.25 8.92
C SER A 20 -13.76 7.71 10.28
N GLN A 21 -14.55 6.65 10.28
CA GLN A 21 -14.96 5.94 11.48
C GLN A 21 -13.91 4.92 11.98
N SER A 22 -12.83 4.72 11.22
CA SER A 22 -11.74 3.79 11.53
C SER A 22 -10.48 4.54 11.96
N THR A 23 -9.71 3.94 12.86
CA THR A 23 -8.38 4.42 13.25
C THR A 23 -7.25 3.79 12.44
N HIS A 24 -7.57 2.98 11.43
CA HIS A 24 -6.57 2.29 10.62
C HIS A 24 -5.77 3.28 9.77
N PRO A 25 -4.43 3.08 9.56
CA PRO A 25 -3.61 3.96 8.71
C PRO A 25 -4.14 4.17 7.29
N VAL A 26 -4.87 3.21 6.76
CA VAL A 26 -5.60 3.29 5.47
C VAL A 26 -6.58 4.46 5.45
N ALA A 27 -7.33 4.67 6.53
CA ALA A 27 -8.28 5.77 6.65
C ALA A 27 -7.61 7.13 6.48
N THR A 28 -6.44 7.31 7.12
CA THR A 28 -5.64 8.52 7.00
C THR A 28 -5.19 8.76 5.55
N ALA A 29 -4.74 7.71 4.84
CA ALA A 29 -4.30 7.81 3.46
C ALA A 29 -5.46 8.22 2.53
N ILE A 30 -6.64 7.64 2.72
CA ILE A 30 -7.85 7.98 1.96
C ILE A 30 -8.27 9.42 2.25
N HIS A 31 -8.31 9.82 3.53
CA HIS A 31 -8.68 11.16 3.93
C HIS A 31 -7.74 12.23 3.33
N ASN A 32 -6.45 11.99 3.36
CA ASN A 32 -5.46 12.90 2.76
C ASN A 32 -5.62 13.04 1.24
N TYR A 33 -6.05 11.97 0.56
CA TYR A 33 -6.27 11.99 -0.89
C TYR A 33 -7.59 12.65 -1.28
N VAL A 34 -8.68 12.36 -0.56
CA VAL A 34 -10.03 12.84 -0.90
C VAL A 34 -10.27 14.24 -0.33
N GLY A 35 -9.69 14.55 0.82
CA GLY A 35 -9.85 15.82 1.51
C GLY A 35 -11.12 15.89 2.36
N LYS A 36 -11.76 17.06 2.38
CA LYS A 36 -12.91 17.31 3.25
C LYS A 36 -14.10 16.42 2.87
N ILE A 37 -14.72 15.81 3.88
CA ILE A 37 -15.91 14.99 3.70
C ILE A 37 -17.11 15.88 3.40
N ASP A 38 -17.93 15.48 2.41
CA ASP A 38 -19.21 16.14 2.13
C ASP A 38 -20.18 15.90 3.28
N SER A 39 -20.66 16.99 3.88
CA SER A 39 -21.62 16.96 5.00
C SER A 39 -22.98 16.36 4.65
N ASN A 40 -23.28 16.20 3.37
CA ASN A 40 -24.54 15.60 2.91
C ASN A 40 -24.53 14.07 2.97
N ILE A 41 -23.36 13.44 3.11
CA ILE A 41 -23.26 11.98 3.21
C ILE A 41 -23.65 11.54 4.63
N LYS A 42 -24.76 10.84 4.71
CA LYS A 42 -25.22 10.22 5.96
C LYS A 42 -24.91 8.74 5.94
N LEU A 43 -24.17 8.32 6.97
CA LEU A 43 -23.86 6.91 7.19
C LEU A 43 -24.82 6.36 8.24
N GLU A 44 -25.43 5.23 7.94
CA GLU A 44 -26.27 4.48 8.84
C GLU A 44 -25.74 3.07 9.02
N ASN A 45 -25.99 2.48 10.19
CA ASN A 45 -25.63 1.10 10.50
C ASN A 45 -24.16 0.78 10.20
N VAL A 46 -23.24 1.66 10.61
CA VAL A 46 -21.79 1.44 10.44
C VAL A 46 -21.35 0.27 11.30
N VAL A 47 -20.74 -0.73 10.68
CA VAL A 47 -20.24 -1.95 11.33
C VAL A 47 -18.83 -2.23 10.84
N GLU A 48 -17.91 -2.43 11.78
CA GLU A 48 -16.59 -2.96 11.50
C GLU A 48 -16.63 -4.50 11.47
N ILE A 49 -16.14 -5.09 10.39
CA ILE A 49 -16.02 -6.53 10.23
C ILE A 49 -14.55 -6.90 10.39
N SER A 50 -14.23 -7.39 11.58
CA SER A 50 -12.85 -7.67 11.99
C SER A 50 -12.06 -8.44 10.93
N GLY A 51 -10.89 -7.92 10.56
CA GLY A 51 -10.00 -8.50 9.55
C GLY A 51 -10.50 -8.40 8.10
N HIS A 52 -11.62 -7.71 7.84
CA HIS A 52 -12.22 -7.60 6.51
C HIS A 52 -12.38 -6.15 6.05
N GLY A 53 -12.91 -5.27 6.90
CA GLY A 53 -13.18 -3.88 6.56
C GLY A 53 -14.47 -3.35 7.19
N LEU A 54 -15.06 -2.36 6.56
CA LEU A 54 -16.22 -1.61 7.04
C LEU A 54 -17.44 -1.82 6.14
N LYS A 55 -18.59 -1.74 6.76
CA LYS A 55 -19.90 -1.77 6.13
C LYS A 55 -20.76 -0.64 6.66
N ALA A 56 -21.54 -0.01 5.79
CA ALA A 56 -22.56 0.98 6.17
C ALA A 56 -23.72 0.98 5.19
N ILE A 57 -24.77 1.72 5.52
CA ILE A 57 -25.84 2.09 4.58
C ILE A 57 -25.66 3.56 4.22
N VAL A 58 -25.69 3.86 2.95
CA VAL A 58 -25.63 5.20 2.38
C VAL A 58 -26.72 5.32 1.32
N ASN A 59 -27.60 6.30 1.43
CA ASN A 59 -28.74 6.48 0.50
C ASN A 59 -29.57 5.18 0.34
N ASP A 60 -29.93 4.53 1.45
CA ASP A 60 -30.68 3.26 1.53
C ASP A 60 -29.97 2.06 0.86
N LYS A 61 -28.70 2.17 0.52
CA LYS A 61 -27.90 1.15 -0.15
C LYS A 61 -26.69 0.75 0.66
N GLU A 62 -26.32 -0.52 0.58
CA GLU A 62 -25.16 -1.07 1.28
C GLU A 62 -23.86 -0.62 0.61
N LEU A 63 -22.98 -0.04 1.41
CA LEU A 63 -21.59 0.27 1.07
C LEU A 63 -20.67 -0.67 1.83
N LEU A 64 -19.77 -1.34 1.10
CA LEU A 64 -18.72 -2.19 1.65
C LEU A 64 -17.37 -1.61 1.24
N VAL A 65 -16.45 -1.44 2.21
CA VAL A 65 -15.10 -0.94 2.00
C VAL A 65 -14.13 -1.81 2.79
N GLY A 66 -13.18 -2.46 2.13
CA GLY A 66 -12.24 -3.34 2.82
C GLY A 66 -11.40 -4.20 1.88
N ASN A 67 -10.90 -5.32 2.38
CA ASN A 67 -10.14 -6.25 1.55
C ASN A 67 -11.06 -7.14 0.69
N PHE A 68 -10.47 -7.92 -0.23
CA PHE A 68 -11.26 -8.79 -1.12
C PHE A 68 -11.98 -9.93 -0.38
N LYS A 69 -11.52 -10.33 0.80
CA LYS A 69 -12.26 -11.30 1.64
C LYS A 69 -13.61 -10.74 2.11
N LEU A 70 -13.75 -9.40 2.21
CA LEU A 70 -15.03 -8.77 2.46
C LEU A 70 -15.99 -8.97 1.28
N MET A 71 -15.48 -8.82 0.06
CA MET A 71 -16.26 -9.06 -1.17
C MET A 71 -16.75 -10.52 -1.23
N ASP A 72 -15.85 -11.47 -0.97
CA ASP A 72 -16.20 -12.90 -0.94
C ASP A 72 -17.25 -13.21 0.12
N LYS A 73 -17.11 -12.63 1.33
CA LYS A 73 -18.05 -12.83 2.45
C LYS A 73 -19.47 -12.34 2.11
N PHE A 74 -19.59 -11.29 1.31
CA PHE A 74 -20.89 -10.73 0.90
C PHE A 74 -21.31 -11.19 -0.51
N ASN A 75 -20.62 -12.18 -1.10
CA ASN A 75 -20.90 -12.73 -2.42
C ASN A 75 -20.91 -11.65 -3.52
N ILE A 76 -20.01 -10.67 -3.43
CA ILE A 76 -19.81 -9.64 -4.45
C ILE A 76 -18.84 -10.19 -5.50
N ALA A 77 -19.34 -10.40 -6.71
CA ALA A 77 -18.50 -10.83 -7.83
C ALA A 77 -17.60 -9.69 -8.32
N TYR A 78 -16.32 -9.99 -8.54
CA TYR A 78 -15.33 -9.07 -9.11
C TYR A 78 -14.53 -9.77 -10.21
N ASP A 79 -13.97 -8.98 -11.10
CA ASP A 79 -13.34 -9.40 -12.36
C ASP A 79 -11.83 -9.11 -12.40
N ILE A 80 -11.19 -9.03 -11.24
CA ILE A 80 -9.76 -8.80 -11.12
C ILE A 80 -9.10 -9.90 -10.31
N ASP A 81 -7.80 -10.10 -10.52
CA ASP A 81 -6.95 -10.92 -9.66
C ASP A 81 -6.22 -10.02 -8.64
N PRO A 82 -6.65 -10.00 -7.36
CA PRO A 82 -6.00 -9.18 -6.34
C PRO A 82 -4.53 -9.54 -6.11
N ALA A 83 -4.14 -10.80 -6.37
CA ALA A 83 -2.76 -11.26 -6.17
C ALA A 83 -1.79 -10.69 -7.20
N SER A 84 -2.28 -10.27 -8.36
CA SER A 84 -1.47 -9.64 -9.41
C SER A 84 -1.05 -8.19 -9.07
N ILE A 85 -1.67 -7.58 -8.05
CA ILE A 85 -1.46 -6.18 -7.70
C ILE A 85 -0.54 -6.06 -6.49
N VAL A 86 0.54 -5.33 -6.66
CA VAL A 86 1.63 -5.20 -5.68
C VAL A 86 1.26 -4.36 -4.46
N TYR A 87 0.30 -3.45 -4.62
CA TYR A 87 -0.09 -2.49 -3.59
C TYR A 87 -1.13 -3.02 -2.60
N THR A 88 -1.26 -2.35 -1.46
CA THR A 88 -2.42 -2.58 -0.58
C THR A 88 -3.70 -2.19 -1.30
N LEU A 89 -4.64 -3.12 -1.36
CA LEU A 89 -5.90 -2.97 -2.07
C LEU A 89 -7.05 -2.75 -1.09
N ILE A 90 -7.88 -1.77 -1.40
CA ILE A 90 -9.16 -1.52 -0.75
C ILE A 90 -10.25 -1.70 -1.79
N ALA A 91 -10.96 -2.81 -1.69
CA ALA A 91 -12.11 -3.10 -2.54
C ALA A 91 -13.32 -2.31 -2.08
N VAL A 92 -14.11 -1.84 -3.03
CA VAL A 92 -15.34 -1.09 -2.78
C VAL A 92 -16.50 -1.77 -3.50
N ALA A 93 -17.59 -2.00 -2.77
CA ALA A 93 -18.85 -2.41 -3.36
C ALA A 93 -19.98 -1.51 -2.88
N TYR A 94 -20.91 -1.20 -3.76
CA TYR A 94 -22.08 -0.39 -3.48
C TYR A 94 -23.31 -1.00 -4.16
N ASP A 95 -24.42 -1.07 -3.42
CA ASP A 95 -25.67 -1.65 -3.91
C ASP A 95 -25.48 -3.09 -4.45
N LYS A 96 -24.73 -3.93 -3.71
CA LYS A 96 -24.37 -5.32 -4.05
C LYS A 96 -23.57 -5.48 -5.36
N LYS A 97 -22.99 -4.40 -5.88
CA LYS A 97 -22.14 -4.43 -7.07
C LYS A 97 -20.72 -4.03 -6.71
N PHE A 98 -19.75 -4.73 -7.31
CA PHE A 98 -18.36 -4.32 -7.23
C PHE A 98 -18.14 -3.01 -7.99
N VAL A 99 -17.75 -1.98 -7.27
CA VAL A 99 -17.49 -0.63 -7.82
C VAL A 99 -16.08 -0.51 -8.35
N GLY A 100 -15.14 -1.20 -7.71
CA GLY A 100 -13.72 -1.14 -8.05
C GLY A 100 -12.85 -1.24 -6.81
N TYR A 101 -11.64 -0.70 -6.91
CA TYR A 101 -10.68 -0.72 -5.81
C TYR A 101 -9.81 0.54 -5.77
N LEU A 102 -9.32 0.84 -4.58
CA LEU A 102 -8.28 1.84 -4.35
C LEU A 102 -6.97 1.11 -4.07
N THR A 103 -5.86 1.69 -4.51
CA THR A 103 -4.52 1.22 -4.18
C THR A 103 -3.88 2.20 -3.22
N ILE A 104 -3.33 1.67 -2.13
CA ILE A 104 -2.53 2.45 -1.21
C ILE A 104 -1.09 1.98 -1.34
N ALA A 105 -0.21 2.93 -1.60
CA ALA A 105 1.21 2.70 -1.73
C ALA A 105 1.95 3.84 -1.05
N ASP A 106 3.06 3.51 -0.41
CA ASP A 106 3.99 4.54 0.04
C ASP A 106 4.58 5.26 -1.18
N SER A 107 4.65 6.57 -1.11
CA SER A 107 5.29 7.35 -2.17
C SER A 107 6.81 7.24 -2.04
N ILE A 108 7.47 6.94 -3.16
CA ILE A 108 8.92 7.10 -3.25
C ILE A 108 9.21 8.60 -3.10
N LYS A 109 10.14 8.96 -2.22
CA LYS A 109 10.55 10.35 -2.03
C LYS A 109 11.05 10.94 -3.34
N GLU A 110 10.73 12.21 -3.60
CA GLU A 110 11.07 12.88 -4.87
C GLU A 110 12.57 12.92 -5.16
N ASP A 111 13.39 13.01 -4.11
CA ASP A 111 14.85 13.05 -4.20
C ASP A 111 15.51 11.67 -4.31
N ALA A 112 14.76 10.58 -4.10
CA ALA A 112 15.30 9.22 -4.12
C ALA A 112 15.90 8.86 -5.48
N GLN A 113 15.21 9.13 -6.57
CA GLN A 113 15.71 8.86 -7.93
C GLN A 113 17.01 9.62 -8.20
N ILE A 114 17.03 10.91 -7.88
CA ILE A 114 18.19 11.78 -8.09
C ILE A 114 19.39 11.25 -7.28
N THR A 115 19.15 10.79 -6.06
CA THR A 115 20.21 10.26 -5.19
C THR A 115 20.79 8.97 -5.75
N ILE A 116 19.94 8.04 -6.18
CA ILE A 116 20.39 6.77 -6.78
C ILE A 116 21.17 7.02 -8.08
N ASP A 117 20.71 7.95 -8.92
CA ASP A 117 21.41 8.28 -10.17
C ASP A 117 22.79 8.88 -9.90
N LYS A 118 22.93 9.75 -8.89
CA LYS A 118 24.23 10.30 -8.48
C LYS A 118 25.17 9.22 -7.95
N LEU A 119 24.68 8.29 -7.11
CA LEU A 119 25.48 7.17 -6.63
C LEU A 119 25.98 6.28 -7.79
N LYS A 120 25.09 6.01 -8.75
CA LYS A 120 25.42 5.24 -9.94
C LYS A 120 26.47 5.93 -10.81
N ALA A 121 26.38 7.26 -10.99
CA ALA A 121 27.38 8.05 -11.71
C ALA A 121 28.77 8.02 -11.04
N LEU A 122 28.81 7.87 -9.70
CA LEU A 122 30.05 7.68 -8.93
C LEU A 122 30.56 6.23 -8.94
N GLY A 123 29.94 5.32 -9.69
CA GLY A 123 30.31 3.92 -9.73
C GLY A 123 29.88 3.11 -8.49
N VAL A 124 29.07 3.67 -7.62
CA VAL A 124 28.55 2.99 -6.43
C VAL A 124 27.42 2.04 -6.83
N LYS A 125 27.54 0.78 -6.45
CA LYS A 125 26.47 -0.22 -6.63
C LYS A 125 25.48 -0.15 -5.47
N THR A 126 24.23 0.11 -5.79
CA THR A 126 23.16 0.19 -4.80
C THR A 126 22.47 -1.17 -4.62
N THR A 127 22.13 -1.50 -3.37
CA THR A 127 21.40 -2.71 -3.01
C THR A 127 20.29 -2.32 -2.02
N MET A 128 19.07 -2.76 -2.26
CA MET A 128 17.92 -2.54 -1.39
C MET A 128 17.64 -3.79 -0.55
N LEU A 129 17.53 -3.60 0.77
CA LEU A 129 17.20 -4.66 1.74
C LEU A 129 15.96 -4.22 2.52
N SER A 130 14.86 -4.95 2.41
CA SER A 130 13.60 -4.60 3.10
C SER A 130 12.91 -5.81 3.71
N GLY A 131 12.16 -5.58 4.77
CA GLY A 131 11.20 -6.55 5.33
C GLY A 131 9.88 -6.63 4.54
N ASP A 132 9.65 -5.70 3.61
CA ASP A 132 8.46 -5.71 2.77
C ASP A 132 8.45 -6.88 1.80
N LYS A 133 7.27 -7.19 1.25
CA LYS A 133 7.12 -8.26 0.26
C LYS A 133 8.09 -8.08 -0.91
N SER A 134 8.72 -9.15 -1.35
CA SER A 134 9.68 -9.14 -2.45
C SER A 134 9.12 -8.51 -3.74
N THR A 135 7.82 -8.66 -4.01
CA THR A 135 7.16 -8.03 -5.16
C THR A 135 7.15 -6.50 -5.08
N VAL A 136 6.90 -5.93 -3.88
CA VAL A 136 6.94 -4.48 -3.63
C VAL A 136 8.35 -3.96 -3.77
N VAL A 137 9.30 -4.64 -3.11
CA VAL A 137 10.73 -4.28 -3.12
C VAL A 137 11.29 -4.28 -4.54
N LYS A 138 10.97 -5.31 -5.32
CA LYS A 138 11.37 -5.40 -6.72
C LYS A 138 10.78 -4.27 -7.56
N PHE A 139 9.50 -3.98 -7.41
CA PHE A 139 8.83 -2.87 -8.11
C PHE A 139 9.52 -1.52 -7.82
N VAL A 140 9.81 -1.23 -6.54
CA VAL A 140 10.49 0.02 -6.15
C VAL A 140 11.92 0.06 -6.70
N ALA A 141 12.65 -1.06 -6.61
CA ALA A 141 14.00 -1.18 -7.12
C ALA A 141 14.08 -0.97 -8.64
N ASP A 142 13.18 -1.58 -9.39
CA ASP A 142 13.10 -1.43 -10.86
C ASP A 142 12.81 0.03 -11.22
N LYS A 143 11.90 0.68 -10.49
CA LYS A 143 11.54 2.08 -10.69
C LYS A 143 12.71 3.04 -10.42
N LEU A 144 13.53 2.75 -9.41
CA LEU A 144 14.70 3.54 -9.03
C LEU A 144 16.00 3.13 -9.79
N GLY A 145 15.97 2.06 -10.58
CA GLY A 145 17.14 1.55 -11.26
C GLY A 145 18.17 0.90 -10.32
N ILE A 146 17.73 0.37 -9.17
CA ILE A 146 18.56 -0.36 -8.21
C ILE A 146 18.77 -1.79 -8.72
N THR A 147 20.05 -2.22 -8.85
CA THR A 147 20.40 -3.48 -9.48
C THR A 147 20.07 -4.71 -8.62
N ASN A 148 20.26 -4.59 -7.29
CA ASN A 148 20.06 -5.69 -6.35
C ASN A 148 18.99 -5.29 -5.34
N ALA A 149 17.95 -6.12 -5.20
CA ALA A 149 16.86 -5.86 -4.26
C ALA A 149 16.40 -7.17 -3.60
N TYR A 150 16.27 -7.16 -2.29
CA TYR A 150 15.86 -8.29 -1.48
C TYR A 150 14.73 -7.87 -0.54
N GLY A 151 13.60 -8.53 -0.65
CA GLY A 151 12.44 -8.36 0.21
C GLY A 151 12.22 -9.55 1.12
N ASP A 152 11.17 -9.50 1.93
CA ASP A 152 10.79 -10.52 2.93
C ASP A 152 11.93 -10.84 3.92
N LEU A 153 12.84 -9.88 4.18
CA LEU A 153 13.99 -10.08 5.05
C LEU A 153 13.66 -9.83 6.52
N LEU A 154 14.04 -10.77 7.37
CA LEU A 154 14.14 -10.52 8.80
C LEU A 154 15.39 -9.65 9.11
N PRO A 155 15.46 -9.01 10.29
CA PRO A 155 16.65 -8.21 10.67
C PRO A 155 17.98 -8.98 10.53
N GLU A 156 18.02 -10.24 10.95
CA GLU A 156 19.20 -11.13 10.82
C GLU A 156 19.60 -11.39 9.36
N ASP A 157 18.63 -11.49 8.45
CA ASP A 157 18.91 -11.69 7.02
C ASP A 157 19.58 -10.46 6.41
N LYS A 158 19.18 -9.26 6.83
CA LYS A 158 19.86 -8.01 6.42
C LYS A 158 21.32 -8.00 6.86
N VAL A 159 21.60 -8.39 8.12
CA VAL A 159 22.97 -8.53 8.64
C VAL A 159 23.79 -9.51 7.80
N ASN A 160 23.22 -10.68 7.51
CA ASN A 160 23.87 -11.71 6.74
C ASN A 160 24.21 -11.23 5.31
N LYS A 161 23.29 -10.51 4.66
CA LYS A 161 23.52 -9.91 3.34
C LYS A 161 24.68 -8.90 3.34
N VAL A 162 24.77 -8.06 4.36
CA VAL A 162 25.88 -7.11 4.51
C VAL A 162 27.20 -7.86 4.72
N LYS A 163 27.21 -8.89 5.58
CA LYS A 163 28.41 -9.73 5.80
C LYS A 163 28.87 -10.43 4.53
N GLU A 164 27.93 -10.95 3.70
CA GLU A 164 28.25 -11.55 2.41
C GLU A 164 28.95 -10.56 1.46
N LEU A 165 28.54 -9.28 1.45
CA LEU A 165 29.15 -8.24 0.62
C LEU A 165 30.55 -7.90 1.13
N ILE A 166 30.75 -7.78 2.44
CA ILE A 166 32.06 -7.51 3.07
C ILE A 166 33.02 -8.68 2.80
N ALA A 167 32.56 -9.93 2.91
CA ALA A 167 33.39 -11.11 2.65
C ALA A 167 33.88 -11.20 1.20
N LYS A 168 33.24 -10.51 0.26
CA LYS A 168 33.68 -10.37 -1.13
C LYS A 168 34.64 -9.19 -1.36
N ASN A 169 35.31 -8.70 -0.29
CA ASN A 169 36.20 -7.56 -0.31
C ASN A 169 35.54 -6.28 -0.89
N LYS A 170 34.26 -6.05 -0.58
CA LYS A 170 33.53 -4.83 -0.94
C LYS A 170 33.60 -3.85 0.23
N THR A 171 33.83 -2.59 -0.08
CA THR A 171 33.59 -1.50 0.88
C THR A 171 32.08 -1.26 0.87
N VAL A 172 31.44 -1.45 2.02
CA VAL A 172 29.99 -1.35 2.18
C VAL A 172 29.66 -0.15 3.06
N CYS A 173 28.74 0.69 2.58
CA CYS A 173 28.06 1.69 3.40
C CYS A 173 26.61 1.26 3.58
N PHE A 174 26.17 1.12 4.82
CA PHE A 174 24.79 0.82 5.16
C PHE A 174 24.06 2.11 5.53
N VAL A 175 22.85 2.30 5.00
CA VAL A 175 21.98 3.44 5.31
C VAL A 175 20.63 2.89 5.74
N GLY A 176 20.20 3.23 6.95
CA GLY A 176 18.92 2.80 7.52
C GLY A 176 18.33 3.89 8.40
N ASP A 177 17.08 3.74 8.83
CA ASP A 177 16.37 4.67 9.71
C ASP A 177 16.71 4.50 11.21
N GLY A 178 17.52 3.53 11.53
CA GLY A 178 18.19 3.38 12.82
C GLY A 178 17.49 2.48 13.84
N VAL A 179 16.20 2.33 13.86
CA VAL A 179 15.50 1.61 14.94
C VAL A 179 15.48 0.09 14.68
N ASN A 180 15.11 -0.32 13.50
CA ASN A 180 15.03 -1.75 13.11
C ASN A 180 16.33 -2.26 12.46
N ASP A 181 17.23 -1.35 12.08
CA ASP A 181 18.48 -1.66 11.39
C ASP A 181 19.70 -1.63 12.33
N ALA A 182 19.51 -1.31 13.61
CA ALA A 182 20.58 -1.28 14.64
C ALA A 182 21.45 -2.56 14.68
N PRO A 183 20.95 -3.79 14.45
CA PRO A 183 21.78 -4.97 14.41
C PRO A 183 22.73 -5.05 13.21
N VAL A 184 22.52 -4.21 12.18
CA VAL A 184 23.30 -4.21 10.94
C VAL A 184 24.48 -3.25 11.03
N VAL A 185 24.40 -2.24 11.89
CA VAL A 185 25.40 -1.23 12.15
C VAL A 185 26.32 -1.69 13.28
#